data_7a6d11978c8037228b5cd8147c1aedf9
#
_entry.id   7a6d11978c8037228b5cd8147c1aedf9
#
_cell.length_a   1.000
_cell.length_b   1.000
_cell.length_c   1.000
_cell.angle_alpha   90.00
_cell.angle_beta   90.00
_cell.angle_gamma   90.00
#
_symmetry.space_group_name_H-M   'P 1'
#
loop_
_entity.id
_entity.type
_entity.pdbx_description
1 polymer ?
#
loop_
_entity_poly.entity_id
_entity_poly.type
_entity_poly.pdbx_seq_one_letter_code
_entity_poly.pdbx_strand_id
1 'polypeptide(L)'
;MPRLFIHATNSTFQSTDEGADYDLPEAALALGIQDAVAILSDVVKQGEHNAAVEVSIEAEDGTQVLRSIVAISVASLIPRNRAA
;
A
#
# COMPACT_ATOMS: atom_id res chain seq x y z
N MET A 1 -11.63 -22.44 -3.96
CA MET A 1 -11.02 -21.15 -4.18
C MET A 1 -9.91 -20.95 -3.16
N PRO A 2 -8.75 -20.45 -3.57
CA PRO A 2 -7.65 -20.32 -2.64
C PRO A 2 -7.95 -19.23 -1.61
N ARG A 3 -7.54 -19.48 -0.39
CA ARG A 3 -7.55 -18.49 0.68
C ARG A 3 -6.26 -17.70 0.58
N LEU A 4 -6.38 -16.39 0.47
CA LEU A 4 -5.26 -15.49 0.33
C LEU A 4 -5.25 -14.48 1.47
N PHE A 5 -4.07 -14.02 1.83
CA PHE A 5 -3.86 -13.08 2.92
C PHE A 5 -3.21 -11.81 2.37
N ILE A 6 -3.77 -10.67 2.76
CA ILE A 6 -3.21 -9.38 2.40
C ILE A 6 -2.27 -8.96 3.51
N HIS A 7 -1.00 -8.78 3.17
CA HIS A 7 0.03 -8.37 4.10
C HIS A 7 0.52 -6.98 3.71
N ALA A 8 0.52 -6.06 4.66
CA ALA A 8 0.99 -4.70 4.43
C ALA A 8 2.10 -4.38 5.42
N THR A 9 3.18 -3.80 4.94
CA THR A 9 4.32 -3.49 5.79
C THR A 9 5.04 -2.24 5.31
N ASN A 10 5.60 -1.53 6.27
CA ASN A 10 6.60 -0.48 6.02
C ASN A 10 7.59 -0.48 7.19
N SER A 11 8.38 0.59 7.33
CA SER A 11 9.39 0.67 8.37
C SER A 11 8.83 0.76 9.79
N THR A 12 7.54 1.08 9.95
CA THR A 12 6.94 1.33 11.25
C THR A 12 5.85 0.35 11.66
N PHE A 13 5.32 -0.43 10.71
CA PHE A 13 4.27 -1.39 11.03
C PHE A 13 4.27 -2.59 10.10
N GLN A 14 3.63 -3.65 10.56
CA GLN A 14 3.26 -4.80 9.77
C GLN A 14 1.83 -5.17 10.10
N SER A 15 1.07 -5.57 9.11
CA SER A 15 -0.26 -6.10 9.34
C SER A 15 -0.54 -7.22 8.34
N THR A 16 -1.31 -8.21 8.79
CA THR A 16 -1.78 -9.29 7.94
C THR A 16 -3.25 -9.48 8.27
N ASP A 17 -4.10 -9.55 7.25
CA ASP A 17 -5.51 -9.74 7.49
C ASP A 17 -5.83 -11.21 7.84
N GLU A 18 -7.11 -11.49 8.07
CA GLU A 18 -7.58 -12.83 8.42
C GLU A 18 -7.63 -13.78 7.25
N GLY A 19 -7.40 -13.26 6.05
CA GLY A 19 -7.51 -14.03 4.84
C GLY A 19 -8.95 -14.14 4.35
N ALA A 20 -9.09 -14.37 3.07
CA ALA A 20 -10.39 -14.59 2.44
C ALA A 20 -10.19 -15.34 1.13
N ASP A 21 -11.27 -15.85 0.61
CA ASP A 21 -11.26 -16.52 -0.69
C ASP A 21 -11.38 -15.46 -1.79
N TYR A 22 -10.53 -15.57 -2.79
CA TYR A 22 -10.55 -14.68 -3.95
C TYR A 22 -10.51 -15.52 -5.21
N ASP A 23 -11.23 -15.08 -6.23
CA ASP A 23 -11.17 -15.72 -7.54
C ASP A 23 -9.79 -15.62 -8.16
N LEU A 24 -9.18 -14.44 -8.02
CA LEU A 24 -7.85 -14.14 -8.57
C LEU A 24 -7.02 -13.40 -7.53
N PRO A 25 -5.71 -13.67 -7.46
CA PRO A 25 -4.83 -12.91 -6.56
C PRO A 25 -4.86 -11.40 -6.80
N GLU A 26 -5.08 -10.98 -8.04
CA GLU A 26 -5.16 -9.56 -8.39
C GLU A 26 -6.31 -8.86 -7.69
N ALA A 27 -7.41 -9.55 -7.42
CA ALA A 27 -8.53 -8.98 -6.67
C ALA A 27 -8.11 -8.68 -5.22
N ALA A 28 -7.36 -9.57 -4.60
CA ALA A 28 -6.82 -9.34 -3.26
C ALA A 28 -5.83 -8.17 -3.28
N LEU A 29 -4.96 -8.12 -4.29
CA LEU A 29 -3.98 -7.04 -4.39
C LEU A 29 -4.65 -5.69 -4.53
N ALA A 30 -5.73 -5.60 -5.31
CA ALA A 30 -6.46 -4.34 -5.49
C ALA A 30 -7.01 -3.83 -4.15
N LEU A 31 -7.54 -4.70 -3.31
CA LEU A 31 -8.00 -4.32 -1.98
C LEU A 31 -6.83 -3.86 -1.10
N GLY A 32 -5.71 -4.58 -1.15
CA GLY A 32 -4.52 -4.19 -0.38
C GLY A 32 -3.98 -2.84 -0.79
N ILE A 33 -4.00 -2.53 -2.07
CA ILE A 33 -3.57 -1.23 -2.57
C ILE A 33 -4.52 -0.13 -2.08
N GLN A 34 -5.83 -0.36 -2.07
CA GLN A 34 -6.79 0.61 -1.53
C GLN A 34 -6.52 0.89 -0.06
N ASP A 35 -6.26 -0.14 0.72
CA ASP A 35 -5.94 0.01 2.14
C ASP A 35 -4.63 0.78 2.33
N ALA A 36 -3.63 0.50 1.51
CA ALA A 36 -2.34 1.20 1.56
C ALA A 36 -2.51 2.68 1.24
N VAL A 37 -3.34 3.02 0.27
CA VAL A 37 -3.64 4.43 -0.07
C VAL A 37 -4.26 5.14 1.13
N ALA A 38 -5.19 4.48 1.83
CA ALA A 38 -5.82 5.07 3.02
C ALA A 38 -4.79 5.32 4.12
N ILE A 39 -3.88 4.37 4.35
CA ILE A 39 -2.81 4.52 5.32
C ILE A 39 -1.91 5.70 4.95
N LEU A 40 -1.50 5.79 3.69
CA LEU A 40 -0.62 6.85 3.24
C LEU A 40 -1.30 8.22 3.29
N SER A 41 -2.61 8.26 3.04
CA SER A 41 -3.38 9.50 3.18
C SER A 41 -3.31 10.02 4.62
N ASP A 42 -3.46 9.14 5.61
CA ASP A 42 -3.36 9.53 7.02
C ASP A 42 -1.95 9.99 7.37
N VAL A 43 -0.93 9.32 6.84
CA VAL A 43 0.47 9.68 7.07
C VAL A 43 0.75 11.10 6.54
N VAL A 44 0.22 11.44 5.38
CA VAL A 44 0.36 12.78 4.81
C VAL A 44 -0.35 13.82 5.68
N LYS A 45 -1.53 13.49 6.19
CA LYS A 45 -2.27 14.39 7.10
C LYS A 45 -1.48 14.67 8.37
N GLN A 46 -0.61 13.76 8.79
CA GLN A 46 0.24 13.93 9.94
C GLN A 46 1.52 14.72 9.65
N GLY A 47 1.71 15.14 8.40
CA GLY A 47 2.83 15.98 8.01
C GLY A 47 3.99 15.27 7.33
N GLU A 48 3.89 13.97 7.10
CA GLU A 48 4.94 13.25 6.39
C GLU A 48 4.91 13.59 4.91
N HIS A 49 6.08 13.71 4.31
CA HIS A 49 6.20 14.07 2.91
C HIS A 49 6.56 12.90 2.01
N ASN A 50 7.10 11.83 2.58
CA ASN A 50 7.47 10.64 1.83
C ASN A 50 7.11 9.42 2.65
N ALA A 51 6.41 8.49 2.05
CA ALA A 51 6.06 7.25 2.71
C ALA A 51 5.76 6.18 1.67
N ALA A 52 5.94 4.94 2.06
CA ALA A 52 5.64 3.81 1.20
C ALA A 52 5.10 2.66 2.04
N VAL A 53 4.22 1.87 1.43
CA VAL A 53 3.70 0.65 2.02
C VAL A 53 3.89 -0.45 0.99
N GLU A 54 4.54 -1.55 1.39
CA GLU A 54 4.60 -2.74 0.56
C GLU A 54 3.37 -3.59 0.84
N VAL A 55 2.68 -3.97 -0.22
CA VAL A 55 1.52 -4.86 -0.15
C VAL A 55 1.91 -6.17 -0.79
N SER A 56 1.75 -7.27 -0.08
CA SER A 56 1.96 -8.59 -0.64
C SER A 56 0.76 -9.46 -0.39
N ILE A 57 0.52 -10.37 -1.33
CA ILE A 57 -0.55 -11.35 -1.25
C ILE A 57 0.11 -12.69 -1.02
N GLU A 58 -0.28 -13.36 0.05
CA GLU A 58 0.34 -14.62 0.46
C GLU A 58 -0.68 -15.75 0.48
N ALA A 59 -0.22 -16.93 0.08
CA ALA A 59 -0.99 -18.14 0.21
C ALA A 59 -0.91 -18.66 1.65
N GLU A 60 -1.70 -19.67 1.98
CA GLU A 60 -1.75 -20.24 3.33
C GLU A 60 -0.40 -20.79 3.80
N ASP A 61 0.45 -21.23 2.86
CA ASP A 61 1.77 -21.75 3.20
C ASP A 61 2.83 -20.66 3.35
N GLY A 62 2.43 -19.37 3.24
CA GLY A 62 3.34 -18.26 3.35
C GLY A 62 4.01 -17.85 2.03
N THR A 63 3.73 -18.55 0.94
CA THR A 63 4.28 -18.19 -0.37
C THR A 63 3.72 -16.87 -0.83
N GLN A 64 4.59 -15.94 -1.23
CA GLN A 64 4.14 -14.68 -1.83
C GLN A 64 3.72 -14.93 -3.27
N VAL A 65 2.49 -14.54 -3.58
CA VAL A 65 1.90 -14.73 -4.91
C VAL A 65 2.05 -13.46 -5.73
N LEU A 66 1.79 -12.30 -5.12
CA LEU A 66 1.93 -11.00 -5.76
C LEU A 66 2.52 -10.01 -4.76
N ARG A 67 3.20 -8.99 -5.27
CA ARG A 67 3.72 -7.89 -4.47
C ARG A 67 3.53 -6.59 -5.21
N SER A 68 3.37 -5.52 -4.44
CA SER A 68 3.32 -4.18 -4.98
C SER A 68 3.84 -3.20 -3.95
N ILE A 69 4.27 -2.03 -4.40
CA ILE A 69 4.61 -0.94 -3.51
C ILE A 69 3.69 0.23 -3.85
N VAL A 70 3.12 0.83 -2.80
CA VAL A 70 2.34 2.05 -2.92
C VAL A 70 3.13 3.14 -2.21
N ALA A 71 3.44 4.21 -2.90
CA ALA A 71 4.29 5.26 -2.37
C ALA A 71 3.66 6.62 -2.59
N ILE A 72 3.98 7.55 -1.70
CA ILE A 72 3.58 8.94 -1.83
C ILE A 72 4.80 9.83 -1.64
N SER A 73 4.85 10.90 -2.41
CA SER A 73 5.91 11.90 -2.30
C SER A 73 5.26 13.27 -2.43
N VAL A 74 5.54 14.11 -1.46
CA VAL A 74 5.07 15.50 -1.45
C VAL A 74 6.29 16.40 -1.46
N ALA A 75 6.36 17.30 -2.42
CA ALA A 75 7.48 18.22 -2.55
C ALA A 75 6.97 19.63 -2.68
N SER A 76 7.64 20.55 -1.99
CA SER A 76 7.39 21.97 -2.18
C SER A 76 8.13 22.41 -3.41
N LEU A 77 7.47 23.20 -4.23
CA LEU A 77 8.09 23.76 -5.43
C LEU A 77 8.29 25.24 -5.23
N ILE A 78 9.36 25.75 -5.83
CA ILE A 78 9.58 27.19 -5.87
C ILE A 78 8.51 27.80 -6.77
N PRO A 79 7.74 28.80 -6.30
CA PRO A 79 6.72 29.41 -7.13
C PRO A 79 7.32 29.94 -8.43
N ARG A 80 6.61 29.66 -9.52
CA ARG A 80 7.05 30.15 -10.81
C ARG A 80 6.82 31.66 -10.86
N ASN A 81 7.90 32.42 -11.09
CA ASN A 81 7.80 33.86 -11.22
C ASN A 81 7.23 34.20 -12.58
N ARG A 82 6.08 34.87 -12.60
CA ARG A 82 5.54 35.37 -13.85
C ARG A 82 6.14 36.74 -14.09
N ALA A 83 6.98 36.81 -15.08
CA ALA A 83 7.45 38.11 -15.55
C ALA A 83 6.24 38.92 -16.02
N ALA A 84 6.13 40.12 -15.56
CA ALA A 84 5.06 41.01 -15.98
C ALA A 84 5.28 41.44 -17.43
#